data_b261ad67245627f24eb614746e806961
#
_entry.id   b261ad67245627f24eb614746e806961
#
_cell.length_a   1.000
_cell.length_b   1.000
_cell.length_c   1.000
_cell.angle_alpha   90.00
_cell.angle_beta   90.00
_cell.angle_gamma   90.00
#
_symmetry.space_group_name_H-M   'P 1'
#
loop_
_entity.id
_entity.type
_entity.pdbx_description
1 polymer ?
#
loop_
_entity_poly.entity_id
_entity_poly.type
_entity_poly.pdbx_seq_one_letter_code
_entity_poly.pdbx_strand_id
1 'polypeptide(L)'
;MTEKMIQKNFKRTELKYVIDHDTYQKLSDAFKDHLVADEFAQSTITNIYFDTSDFQMIQNAIAKKGGREKVRMRTYQANPDLSSQAFLEIKKKINDIGYKFRTTAKASEILEAVETTKTVEHFGDPKLADELNRLHQIYKQLQPMMYIYYDRRSFKGKENPNLRITLDQNLIYRPTNVNYQAGKTGYPLLEPDHYIMEIKLVGEAPSWLTAILDEFGIEEDSFSKHAQSYLASQQIKTGGGGHV
;
A
#
# COMPACT_ATOMS: atom_id res chain seq x y z
N MET A 1 -34.13 -26.27 9.68
CA MET A 1 -33.67 -26.02 8.28
C MET A 1 -32.73 -24.84 8.31
N THR A 2 -31.44 -25.11 8.24
CA THR A 2 -30.39 -24.08 8.28
C THR A 2 -30.26 -23.50 6.88
N GLU A 3 -30.66 -22.24 6.69
CA GLU A 3 -30.38 -21.51 5.44
C GLU A 3 -28.86 -21.43 5.24
N LYS A 4 -28.38 -22.12 4.20
CA LYS A 4 -27.03 -21.91 3.69
C LYS A 4 -26.97 -20.48 3.17
N MET A 5 -26.27 -19.59 3.88
CA MET A 5 -25.89 -18.30 3.33
C MET A 5 -25.07 -18.53 2.07
N ILE A 6 -25.66 -18.20 0.93
CA ILE A 6 -24.97 -18.17 -0.36
C ILE A 6 -23.96 -17.03 -0.27
N GLN A 7 -22.70 -17.38 -0.09
CA GLN A 7 -21.60 -16.44 -0.15
C GLN A 7 -21.49 -15.95 -1.61
N LYS A 8 -22.14 -14.84 -1.94
CA LYS A 8 -21.98 -14.18 -3.23
C LYS A 8 -20.55 -13.66 -3.29
N ASN A 9 -19.70 -14.27 -4.11
CA ASN A 9 -18.38 -13.75 -4.44
C ASN A 9 -18.54 -12.46 -5.26
N PHE A 10 -18.62 -11.32 -4.57
CA PHE A 10 -18.58 -10.03 -5.24
C PHE A 10 -17.16 -9.72 -5.67
N LYS A 11 -16.98 -9.48 -6.96
CA LYS A 11 -15.71 -9.02 -7.51
C LYS A 11 -15.38 -7.65 -6.90
N ARG A 12 -14.29 -7.57 -6.13
CA ARG A 12 -13.76 -6.30 -5.63
C ARG A 12 -12.91 -5.65 -6.70
N THR A 13 -13.26 -4.44 -7.07
CA THR A 13 -12.51 -3.61 -8.02
C THR A 13 -11.67 -2.58 -7.27
N GLU A 14 -10.44 -2.37 -7.71
CA GLU A 14 -9.52 -1.36 -7.20
C GLU A 14 -8.94 -0.62 -8.41
N LEU A 15 -9.34 0.64 -8.59
CA LEU A 15 -8.89 1.53 -9.64
C LEU A 15 -7.97 2.60 -9.05
N LYS A 16 -6.97 3.03 -9.81
CA LYS A 16 -6.01 4.04 -9.37
C LYS A 16 -5.83 5.09 -10.44
N TYR A 17 -5.57 6.31 -9.98
CA TYR A 17 -5.41 7.47 -10.83
C TYR A 17 -4.34 8.36 -10.23
N VAL A 18 -3.48 8.92 -11.07
CA VAL A 18 -2.59 10.03 -10.69
C VAL A 18 -3.24 11.29 -11.21
N ILE A 19 -3.55 12.23 -10.31
CA ILE A 19 -4.26 13.46 -10.63
C ILE A 19 -3.48 14.68 -10.12
N ASP A 20 -3.57 15.78 -10.82
CA ASP A 20 -3.03 17.06 -10.41
C ASP A 20 -3.98 17.81 -9.44
N HIS A 21 -3.56 18.97 -8.96
CA HIS A 21 -4.32 19.77 -8.02
C HIS A 21 -5.63 20.32 -8.61
N ASP A 22 -5.64 20.74 -9.86
CA ASP A 22 -6.83 21.28 -10.51
C ASP A 22 -7.91 20.22 -10.67
N THR A 23 -7.50 19.02 -11.10
CA THR A 23 -8.37 17.84 -11.18
C THR A 23 -8.87 17.43 -9.79
N TYR A 24 -7.99 17.46 -8.76
CA TYR A 24 -8.39 17.21 -7.38
C TYR A 24 -9.46 18.18 -6.90
N GLN A 25 -9.35 19.49 -7.20
CA GLN A 25 -10.36 20.49 -6.81
C GLN A 25 -11.71 20.21 -7.48
N LYS A 26 -11.72 19.96 -8.79
CA LYS A 26 -12.94 19.63 -9.55
C LYS A 26 -13.62 18.36 -9.00
N LEU A 27 -12.84 17.31 -8.75
CA LEU A 27 -13.35 16.07 -8.14
C LEU A 27 -13.88 16.28 -6.73
N SER A 28 -13.21 17.08 -5.92
CA SER A 28 -13.65 17.39 -4.56
C SER A 28 -15.02 18.06 -4.56
N ASP A 29 -15.28 18.96 -5.51
CA ASP A 29 -16.56 19.60 -5.67
C ASP A 29 -17.64 18.62 -6.18
N ALA A 30 -17.33 17.86 -7.22
CA ALA A 30 -18.27 16.89 -7.81
C ALA A 30 -18.63 15.75 -6.83
N PHE A 31 -17.73 15.36 -5.94
CA PHE A 31 -17.96 14.27 -4.99
C PHE A 31 -18.73 14.69 -3.72
N LYS A 32 -18.92 15.99 -3.46
CA LYS A 32 -19.57 16.49 -2.22
C LYS A 32 -20.94 15.88 -1.95
N ASP A 33 -21.72 15.68 -3.00
CA ASP A 33 -23.08 15.14 -2.88
C ASP A 33 -23.10 13.61 -2.72
N HIS A 34 -22.04 12.92 -3.08
CA HIS A 34 -21.96 11.47 -3.15
C HIS A 34 -21.11 10.82 -2.05
N LEU A 35 -20.17 11.57 -1.47
CA LEU A 35 -19.22 11.05 -0.50
C LEU A 35 -19.36 11.73 0.87
N VAL A 36 -19.03 10.99 1.91
CA VAL A 36 -18.81 11.48 3.27
C VAL A 36 -17.42 11.06 3.75
N ALA A 37 -16.90 11.78 4.73
CA ALA A 37 -15.65 11.41 5.40
C ALA A 37 -15.77 10.00 5.99
N ASP A 38 -14.72 9.18 5.82
CA ASP A 38 -14.63 7.87 6.46
C ASP A 38 -14.32 8.04 7.96
N GLU A 39 -14.43 6.98 8.75
CA GLU A 39 -14.11 6.97 10.19
C GLU A 39 -12.70 7.55 10.46
N PHE A 40 -11.72 7.18 9.63
CA PHE A 40 -10.37 7.75 9.64
C PHE A 40 -10.18 8.65 8.43
N ALA A 41 -10.90 9.79 8.43
CA ALA A 41 -10.94 10.73 7.31
C ALA A 41 -9.55 11.26 6.91
N GLN A 42 -8.66 11.43 7.89
CA GLN A 42 -7.29 11.86 7.69
C GLN A 42 -6.35 10.93 8.45
N SER A 43 -5.30 10.49 7.79
CA SER A 43 -4.27 9.65 8.40
C SER A 43 -2.92 9.87 7.76
N THR A 44 -1.89 9.83 8.59
CA THR A 44 -0.50 9.72 8.15
C THR A 44 -0.15 8.25 8.07
N ILE A 45 0.40 7.82 6.95
CA ILE A 45 0.73 6.42 6.74
C ILE A 45 2.22 6.28 6.49
N THR A 46 2.88 5.50 7.35
CA THR A 46 4.27 5.13 7.19
C THR A 46 4.37 3.63 6.93
N ASN A 47 5.14 3.26 5.91
CA ASN A 47 5.40 1.86 5.57
C ASN A 47 6.89 1.60 5.51
N ILE A 48 7.29 0.43 5.99
CA ILE A 48 8.58 -0.20 5.70
C ILE A 48 8.30 -1.46 4.91
N TYR A 49 8.80 -1.52 3.67
CA TYR A 49 8.74 -2.72 2.84
C TYR A 49 9.99 -3.54 3.05
N PHE A 50 9.79 -4.85 3.20
CA PHE A 50 10.84 -5.83 3.34
C PHE A 50 11.09 -6.52 2.01
N ASP A 51 12.35 -6.81 1.74
CA ASP A 51 12.80 -7.54 0.55
C ASP A 51 14.16 -8.18 0.85
N THR A 52 14.68 -8.94 -0.07
CA THR A 52 16.08 -9.36 -0.08
C THR A 52 17.01 -8.16 -0.35
N SER A 53 18.28 -8.27 -0.02
CA SER A 53 19.28 -7.21 -0.24
C SER A 53 19.43 -6.78 -1.70
N ASP A 54 19.08 -7.66 -2.63
CA ASP A 54 19.06 -7.43 -4.08
C ASP A 54 17.68 -7.13 -4.67
N PHE A 55 16.65 -6.89 -3.81
CA PHE A 55 15.29 -6.54 -4.22
C PHE A 55 14.55 -7.62 -5.03
N GLN A 56 14.78 -8.89 -4.76
CA GLN A 56 14.26 -10.01 -5.53
C GLN A 56 12.73 -10.05 -5.59
N MET A 57 12.03 -9.75 -4.46
CA MET A 57 10.57 -9.79 -4.41
C MET A 57 9.94 -8.72 -5.32
N ILE A 58 10.42 -7.48 -5.26
CA ILE A 58 9.86 -6.41 -6.09
C ILE A 58 10.22 -6.57 -7.56
N GLN A 59 11.41 -7.05 -7.89
CA GLN A 59 11.80 -7.37 -9.26
C GLN A 59 10.92 -8.47 -9.86
N ASN A 60 10.66 -9.56 -9.12
CA ASN A 60 9.74 -10.62 -9.53
C ASN A 60 8.32 -10.09 -9.72
N ALA A 61 7.87 -9.19 -8.82
CA ALA A 61 6.54 -8.59 -8.92
C ALA A 61 6.37 -7.69 -10.16
N ILE A 62 7.41 -6.92 -10.53
CA ILE A 62 7.43 -6.08 -11.74
C ILE A 62 7.48 -6.96 -12.99
N ALA A 63 8.34 -7.97 -13.00
CA ALA A 63 8.49 -8.91 -14.12
C ALA A 63 7.30 -9.89 -14.25
N LYS A 64 6.33 -9.86 -13.32
CA LYS A 64 5.18 -10.79 -13.25
C LYS A 64 5.60 -12.28 -13.21
N LYS A 65 6.78 -12.57 -12.67
CA LYS A 65 7.32 -13.93 -12.57
C LYS A 65 6.75 -14.64 -11.33
N GLY A 66 6.11 -15.79 -11.51
CA GLY A 66 5.73 -16.71 -10.43
C GLY A 66 4.72 -16.18 -9.39
N GLY A 67 4.08 -15.05 -9.67
CA GLY A 67 3.22 -14.37 -8.70
C GLY A 67 3.82 -13.07 -8.17
N ARG A 68 3.01 -12.34 -7.38
CA ARG A 68 3.44 -11.06 -6.79
C ARG A 68 3.34 -11.16 -5.28
N GLU A 69 4.45 -10.95 -4.60
CA GLU A 69 4.52 -10.99 -3.15
C GLU A 69 5.02 -9.65 -2.61
N LYS A 70 4.48 -9.22 -1.47
CA LYS A 70 4.88 -7.99 -0.79
C LYS A 70 4.77 -8.20 0.72
N VAL A 71 5.82 -7.87 1.43
CA VAL A 71 5.85 -7.85 2.89
C VAL A 71 6.07 -6.41 3.33
N ARG A 72 5.23 -5.92 4.25
CA ARG A 72 5.42 -4.58 4.79
C ARG A 72 4.97 -4.47 6.23
N MET A 73 5.64 -3.64 6.97
CA MET A 73 5.19 -3.11 8.24
C MET A 73 4.56 -1.74 8.01
N ARG A 74 3.37 -1.49 8.58
CA ARG A 74 2.64 -0.23 8.43
C ARG A 74 2.22 0.32 9.77
N THR A 75 2.35 1.63 9.94
CA THR A 75 1.75 2.37 11.05
C THR A 75 0.93 3.55 10.55
N TYR A 76 -0.01 3.99 11.39
CA TYR A 76 -0.85 5.17 11.21
C TYR A 76 -0.51 6.28 12.21
N GLN A 77 0.58 6.14 12.95
CA GLN A 77 1.07 7.13 13.89
C GLN A 77 1.90 8.20 13.18
N ALA A 78 1.78 9.44 13.65
CA ALA A 78 2.51 10.57 13.06
C ALA A 78 4.03 10.45 13.23
N ASN A 79 4.48 9.99 14.39
CA ASN A 79 5.90 9.82 14.73
C ASN A 79 6.10 8.43 15.35
N PRO A 80 6.16 7.38 14.53
CA PRO A 80 6.33 6.02 15.04
C PRO A 80 7.78 5.76 15.48
N ASP A 81 7.90 4.86 16.44
CA ASP A 81 9.16 4.30 16.93
C ASP A 81 9.09 2.76 17.04
N LEU A 82 10.09 2.13 17.62
CA LEU A 82 10.15 0.69 17.77
C LEU A 82 9.11 0.12 18.75
N SER A 83 8.59 0.93 19.67
CA SER A 83 7.53 0.55 20.62
C SER A 83 6.12 0.72 20.04
N SER A 84 6.00 1.42 18.93
CA SER A 84 4.73 1.73 18.29
C SER A 84 4.00 0.49 17.79
N GLN A 85 2.67 0.47 17.97
CA GLN A 85 1.83 -0.55 17.34
C GLN A 85 1.87 -0.39 15.83
N ALA A 86 2.17 -1.47 15.15
CA ALA A 86 2.25 -1.55 13.70
C ALA A 86 1.53 -2.80 13.18
N PHE A 87 1.27 -2.81 11.89
CA PHE A 87 0.66 -3.92 11.18
C PHE A 87 1.69 -4.59 10.30
N LEU A 88 1.94 -5.88 10.52
CA LEU A 88 2.60 -6.71 9.51
C LEU A 88 1.55 -7.14 8.48
N GLU A 89 1.80 -6.83 7.22
CA GLU A 89 0.94 -7.22 6.12
C GLU A 89 1.74 -7.98 5.07
N ILE A 90 1.29 -9.19 4.76
CA ILE A 90 1.80 -10.01 3.65
C ILE A 90 0.72 -10.06 2.59
N LYS A 91 1.05 -9.65 1.38
CA LYS A 91 0.17 -9.78 0.21
C LYS A 91 0.82 -10.70 -0.80
N LYS A 92 0.03 -11.62 -1.33
CA LYS A 92 0.45 -12.60 -2.33
C LYS A 92 -0.63 -12.70 -3.40
N LYS A 93 -0.24 -12.72 -4.67
CA LYS A 93 -1.13 -12.96 -5.79
C LYS A 93 -0.57 -14.08 -6.64
N ILE A 94 -1.30 -15.19 -6.73
CA ILE A 94 -0.93 -16.38 -7.52
C ILE A 94 -2.13 -16.71 -8.42
N ASN A 95 -1.90 -16.92 -9.71
CA ASN A 95 -2.94 -17.24 -10.70
C ASN A 95 -4.17 -16.30 -10.57
N ASP A 96 -3.89 -15.00 -10.46
CA ASP A 96 -4.87 -13.93 -10.27
C ASP A 96 -5.67 -13.96 -8.94
N ILE A 97 -5.43 -14.93 -8.07
CA ILE A 97 -6.04 -15.00 -6.75
C ILE A 97 -5.17 -14.23 -5.75
N GLY A 98 -5.76 -13.24 -5.09
CA GLY A 98 -5.10 -12.42 -4.07
C GLY A 98 -5.30 -12.98 -2.67
N TYR A 99 -4.21 -13.13 -1.93
CA TYR A 99 -4.21 -13.48 -0.50
C TYR A 99 -3.66 -12.30 0.30
N LYS A 100 -4.23 -12.08 1.47
CA LYS A 100 -3.77 -11.05 2.40
C LYS A 100 -3.75 -11.63 3.81
N PHE A 101 -2.58 -11.55 4.44
CA PHE A 101 -2.38 -11.87 5.85
C PHE A 101 -2.05 -10.58 6.59
N ARG A 102 -2.59 -10.41 7.81
CA ARG A 102 -2.35 -9.21 8.60
C ARG A 102 -2.42 -9.53 10.08
N THR A 103 -1.44 -9.04 10.81
CA THR A 103 -1.44 -9.04 12.29
C THR A 103 -1.00 -7.69 12.82
N THR A 104 -1.18 -7.48 14.11
CA THR A 104 -0.76 -6.26 14.83
C THR A 104 0.21 -6.65 15.94
N ALA A 105 1.35 -5.97 15.99
CA ALA A 105 2.35 -6.14 17.03
C ALA A 105 3.17 -4.84 17.19
N LYS A 106 4.12 -4.79 18.14
CA LYS A 106 5.08 -3.70 18.21
C LYS A 106 6.00 -3.73 16.99
N ALA A 107 6.43 -2.56 16.54
CA ALA A 107 7.34 -2.46 15.39
C ALA A 107 8.63 -3.27 15.59
N SER A 108 9.19 -3.28 16.80
CA SER A 108 10.38 -4.09 17.15
C SER A 108 10.12 -5.60 16.97
N GLU A 109 8.95 -6.09 17.38
CA GLU A 109 8.60 -7.51 17.27
C GLU A 109 8.40 -7.91 15.80
N ILE A 110 7.80 -7.02 14.99
CA ILE A 110 7.66 -7.25 13.55
C ILE A 110 9.01 -7.28 12.85
N LEU A 111 9.92 -6.35 13.18
CA LEU A 111 11.27 -6.32 12.62
C LEU A 111 12.02 -7.62 12.95
N GLU A 112 12.04 -8.01 14.23
CA GLU A 112 12.68 -9.27 14.64
C GLU A 112 12.11 -10.47 13.89
N ALA A 113 10.79 -10.56 13.78
CA ALA A 113 10.11 -11.66 13.13
C ALA A 113 10.42 -11.78 11.64
N VAL A 114 10.50 -10.63 10.93
CA VAL A 114 10.76 -10.63 9.49
C VAL A 114 12.24 -10.78 9.17
N GLU A 115 13.14 -10.27 10.01
CA GLU A 115 14.59 -10.34 9.81
C GLU A 115 15.20 -11.67 10.25
N THR A 116 14.53 -12.38 11.17
CA THR A 116 15.02 -13.65 11.70
C THR A 116 14.15 -14.82 11.23
N THR A 117 14.72 -16.01 11.20
CA THR A 117 13.97 -17.26 10.92
C THR A 117 13.28 -17.80 12.17
N LYS A 118 13.23 -17.04 13.27
CA LYS A 118 12.56 -17.48 14.50
C LYS A 118 11.06 -17.53 14.28
N THR A 119 10.45 -18.63 14.70
CA THR A 119 9.00 -18.81 14.64
C THR A 119 8.29 -17.77 15.47
N VAL A 120 7.34 -17.10 14.87
CA VAL A 120 6.60 -16.00 15.48
C VAL A 120 5.31 -16.54 16.10
N GLU A 121 5.44 -17.33 17.15
CA GLU A 121 4.30 -18.00 17.83
C GLU A 121 3.27 -17.01 18.41
N HIS A 122 3.69 -15.77 18.66
CA HIS A 122 2.84 -14.78 19.36
C HIS A 122 2.04 -13.87 18.42
N PHE A 123 2.11 -14.01 17.11
CA PHE A 123 1.31 -13.16 16.22
C PHE A 123 -0.17 -13.56 16.15
N GLY A 124 -0.60 -14.59 16.89
CA GLY A 124 -2.01 -14.96 17.05
C GLY A 124 -2.72 -15.46 15.78
N ASP A 125 -2.06 -15.42 14.62
CA ASP A 125 -2.57 -15.92 13.34
C ASP A 125 -1.62 -16.99 12.76
N PRO A 126 -1.95 -18.28 12.92
CA PRO A 126 -1.12 -19.37 12.39
C PRO A 126 -0.87 -19.27 10.89
N LYS A 127 -1.84 -18.79 10.11
CA LYS A 127 -1.70 -18.66 8.65
C LYS A 127 -0.68 -17.60 8.26
N LEU A 128 -0.58 -16.53 9.04
CA LEU A 128 0.45 -15.51 8.82
C LEU A 128 1.83 -16.07 9.18
N ALA A 129 1.94 -16.81 10.29
CA ALA A 129 3.18 -17.46 10.69
C ALA A 129 3.66 -18.46 9.64
N ASP A 130 2.78 -19.31 9.13
CA ASP A 130 3.08 -20.25 8.05
C ASP A 130 3.57 -19.54 6.78
N GLU A 131 2.90 -18.44 6.42
CA GLU A 131 3.27 -17.67 5.23
C GLU A 131 4.63 -16.96 5.41
N LEU A 132 4.91 -16.43 6.60
CA LEU A 132 6.22 -15.82 6.90
C LEU A 132 7.33 -16.88 6.88
N ASN A 133 7.11 -18.07 7.47
CA ASN A 133 8.04 -19.19 7.41
C ASN A 133 8.31 -19.64 5.96
N ARG A 134 7.26 -19.71 5.12
CA ARG A 134 7.42 -20.00 3.68
C ARG A 134 8.29 -18.96 2.97
N LEU A 135 8.08 -17.68 3.27
CA LEU A 135 8.90 -16.59 2.70
C LEU A 135 10.36 -16.71 3.12
N HIS A 136 10.64 -17.03 4.38
CA HIS A 136 12.02 -17.29 4.85
C HIS A 136 12.68 -18.50 4.14
N GLN A 137 11.92 -19.54 3.84
CA GLN A 137 12.44 -20.68 3.08
C GLN A 137 12.84 -20.30 1.66
N ILE A 138 12.05 -19.44 1.01
CA ILE A 138 12.27 -19.01 -0.38
C ILE A 138 13.36 -17.94 -0.49
N TYR A 139 13.23 -16.87 0.30
CA TYR A 139 14.04 -15.66 0.18
C TYR A 139 15.22 -15.62 1.16
N LYS A 140 15.33 -16.60 2.07
CA LYS A 140 16.36 -16.77 3.10
C LYS A 140 16.39 -15.62 4.11
N GLN A 141 16.70 -14.41 3.68
CA GLN A 141 16.79 -13.24 4.53
C GLN A 141 15.99 -12.10 3.93
N LEU A 142 15.03 -11.60 4.71
CA LEU A 142 14.28 -10.38 4.42
C LEU A 142 14.76 -9.28 5.37
N GLN A 143 14.85 -8.07 4.85
CA GLN A 143 15.29 -6.89 5.62
C GLN A 143 14.53 -5.64 5.17
N PRO A 144 14.52 -4.56 5.97
CA PRO A 144 13.94 -3.28 5.56
C PRO A 144 14.65 -2.72 4.33
N MET A 145 13.94 -2.58 3.20
CA MET A 145 14.52 -2.17 1.93
C MET A 145 13.96 -0.88 1.37
N MET A 146 12.74 -0.49 1.76
CA MET A 146 12.11 0.74 1.28
C MET A 146 11.17 1.34 2.32
N TYR A 147 11.44 2.59 2.70
CA TYR A 147 10.53 3.41 3.49
C TYR A 147 9.62 4.19 2.54
N ILE A 148 8.29 4.20 2.82
CA ILE A 148 7.32 5.01 2.07
C ILE A 148 6.35 5.67 3.04
N TYR A 149 6.30 6.99 2.97
CA TYR A 149 5.41 7.85 3.72
C TYR A 149 4.42 8.55 2.80
N TYR A 150 3.20 8.78 3.28
CA TYR A 150 2.23 9.66 2.65
C TYR A 150 1.10 10.06 3.62
N ASP A 151 0.47 11.18 3.32
CA ASP A 151 -0.76 11.61 3.98
C ASP A 151 -1.96 11.15 3.16
N ARG A 152 -3.00 10.67 3.85
CA ARG A 152 -4.21 10.12 3.23
C ARG A 152 -5.46 10.82 3.70
N ARG A 153 -6.32 11.17 2.75
CA ARG A 153 -7.73 11.46 3.00
C ARG A 153 -8.57 10.28 2.55
N SER A 154 -9.59 9.92 3.35
CA SER A 154 -10.45 8.75 3.10
C SER A 154 -11.91 9.14 3.12
N PHE A 155 -12.65 8.66 2.13
CA PHE A 155 -14.07 8.92 1.94
C PHE A 155 -14.80 7.60 1.68
N LYS A 156 -16.08 7.55 2.05
CA LYS A 156 -17.01 6.46 1.72
C LYS A 156 -18.23 7.00 1.01
N GLY A 157 -18.86 6.18 0.19
CA GLY A 157 -20.10 6.54 -0.48
C GLY A 157 -21.24 6.75 0.53
N LYS A 158 -22.02 7.82 0.36
CA LYS A 158 -23.22 8.10 1.19
C LYS A 158 -24.23 6.98 1.08
N GLU A 159 -24.56 6.57 -0.14
CA GLU A 159 -25.58 5.56 -0.44
C GLU A 159 -24.96 4.15 -0.61
N ASN A 160 -23.69 4.06 -0.98
CA ASN A 160 -22.98 2.80 -1.16
C ASN A 160 -21.79 2.68 -0.19
N PRO A 161 -21.96 2.06 0.99
CA PRO A 161 -20.89 1.91 1.97
C PRO A 161 -19.73 1.01 1.49
N ASN A 162 -19.93 0.27 0.41
CA ASN A 162 -18.88 -0.55 -0.21
C ASN A 162 -18.00 0.24 -1.20
N LEU A 163 -18.36 1.49 -1.50
CA LEU A 163 -17.50 2.42 -2.23
C LEU A 163 -16.61 3.17 -1.24
N ARG A 164 -15.30 3.09 -1.45
CA ARG A 164 -14.31 3.86 -0.71
C ARG A 164 -13.36 4.54 -1.67
N ILE A 165 -13.15 5.82 -1.49
CA ILE A 165 -12.19 6.63 -2.25
C ILE A 165 -11.13 7.15 -1.28
N THR A 166 -9.86 7.00 -1.63
CA THR A 166 -8.75 7.56 -0.87
C THR A 166 -7.89 8.43 -1.76
N LEU A 167 -7.40 9.53 -1.20
CA LEU A 167 -6.50 10.48 -1.84
C LEU A 167 -5.20 10.52 -1.03
N ASP A 168 -4.10 10.14 -1.65
CA ASP A 168 -2.77 10.11 -1.06
C ASP A 168 -1.94 11.26 -1.62
N GLN A 169 -1.32 12.04 -0.74
CA GLN A 169 -0.47 13.20 -1.07
C GLN A 169 0.82 13.17 -0.26
N ASN A 170 1.76 14.06 -0.56
CA ASN A 170 3.04 14.18 0.15
C ASN A 170 3.81 12.85 0.18
N LEU A 171 3.82 12.14 -0.96
CA LEU A 171 4.47 10.84 -1.06
C LEU A 171 5.98 11.00 -1.03
N ILE A 172 6.61 10.36 -0.05
CA ILE A 172 8.07 10.32 0.11
C ILE A 172 8.52 8.87 0.14
N TYR A 173 9.64 8.57 -0.54
CA TYR A 173 10.32 7.29 -0.41
C TYR A 173 11.78 7.46 0.02
N ARG A 174 12.33 6.45 0.70
CA ARG A 174 13.73 6.42 1.15
C ARG A 174 14.27 4.99 1.07
N PRO A 175 15.29 4.74 0.19
CA PRO A 175 15.87 3.41 -0.02
C PRO A 175 17.07 3.11 0.90
N THR A 176 17.51 4.07 1.69
CA THR A 176 18.62 3.95 2.65
C THR A 176 18.17 4.38 4.04
N ASN A 177 18.81 3.92 5.10
CA ASN A 177 18.42 4.23 6.47
C ASN A 177 16.91 3.95 6.70
N VAL A 178 16.49 2.75 6.32
CA VAL A 178 15.07 2.34 6.25
C VAL A 178 14.59 1.96 7.66
N ASN A 179 14.23 2.97 8.43
CA ASN A 179 13.68 2.81 9.79
C ASN A 179 12.72 3.96 10.11
N TYR A 180 12.05 3.90 11.25
CA TYR A 180 11.12 4.95 11.69
C TYR A 180 11.85 6.14 12.32
N GLN A 181 12.99 5.92 12.99
CA GLN A 181 13.73 6.94 13.72
C GLN A 181 14.29 8.06 12.82
N ALA A 182 14.54 7.75 11.55
CA ALA A 182 14.97 8.73 10.55
C ALA A 182 13.86 9.75 10.15
N GLY A 183 12.67 9.60 10.71
CA GLY A 183 11.55 10.52 10.49
C GLY A 183 11.02 10.52 9.05
N LYS A 184 10.31 11.60 8.71
CA LYS A 184 9.63 11.80 7.42
C LYS A 184 10.57 12.41 6.37
N THR A 185 11.75 11.87 6.20
CA THR A 185 12.74 12.34 5.23
C THR A 185 12.86 11.38 4.07
N GLY A 186 13.21 11.89 2.89
CA GLY A 186 13.39 11.08 1.67
C GLY A 186 13.19 11.89 0.40
N TYR A 187 13.00 11.19 -0.69
CA TYR A 187 12.79 11.77 -2.01
C TYR A 187 11.28 11.82 -2.32
N PRO A 188 10.78 12.87 -2.97
CA PRO A 188 9.39 12.90 -3.44
C PRO A 188 9.16 11.79 -4.48
N LEU A 189 8.00 11.15 -4.41
CA LEU A 189 7.61 10.08 -5.36
C LEU A 189 6.70 10.60 -6.48
N LEU A 190 6.09 11.75 -6.29
CA LEU A 190 5.26 12.43 -7.27
C LEU A 190 5.78 13.86 -7.45
N GLU A 191 5.43 14.46 -8.56
CA GLU A 191 5.56 15.89 -8.76
C GLU A 191 4.78 16.65 -7.67
N PRO A 192 5.18 17.88 -7.33
CA PRO A 192 4.42 18.72 -6.41
C PRO A 192 2.95 18.81 -6.81
N ASP A 193 2.07 18.90 -5.82
CA ASP A 193 0.63 19.06 -6.02
C ASP A 193 -0.06 17.94 -6.83
N HIS A 194 0.54 16.75 -6.88
CA HIS A 194 -0.08 15.55 -7.42
C HIS A 194 -0.56 14.61 -6.31
N TYR A 195 -1.62 13.88 -6.63
CA TYR A 195 -2.31 12.96 -5.72
C TYR A 195 -2.46 11.59 -6.37
N ILE A 196 -2.46 10.55 -5.54
CA ILE A 196 -2.93 9.23 -5.98
C ILE A 196 -4.33 9.04 -5.43
N MET A 197 -5.30 9.02 -6.33
CA MET A 197 -6.66 8.62 -6.02
C MET A 197 -6.80 7.11 -6.20
N GLU A 198 -7.33 6.44 -5.18
CA GLU A 198 -7.63 5.00 -5.22
C GLU A 198 -9.10 4.78 -4.93
N ILE A 199 -9.82 4.17 -5.86
CA ILE A 199 -11.24 3.83 -5.76
C ILE A 199 -11.36 2.33 -5.51
N LYS A 200 -12.03 1.96 -4.43
CA LYS A 200 -12.36 0.57 -4.07
C LYS A 200 -13.85 0.41 -4.02
N LEU A 201 -14.35 -0.56 -4.74
CA LEU A 201 -15.79 -0.87 -4.75
C LEU A 201 -16.02 -2.38 -4.84
N VAL A 202 -17.20 -2.79 -4.39
CA VAL A 202 -17.71 -4.15 -4.53
C VAL A 202 -18.94 -4.08 -5.43
N GLY A 203 -18.92 -4.85 -6.53
CA GLY A 203 -19.95 -4.80 -7.55
C GLY A 203 -19.67 -3.77 -8.64
N GLU A 204 -20.74 -3.20 -9.22
CA GLU A 204 -20.65 -2.22 -10.30
C GLU A 204 -20.41 -0.81 -9.76
N ALA A 205 -19.70 0.00 -10.54
CA ALA A 205 -19.50 1.40 -10.23
C ALA A 205 -20.83 2.16 -10.34
N PRO A 206 -21.16 3.06 -9.39
CA PRO A 206 -22.31 3.94 -9.53
C PRO A 206 -22.21 4.80 -10.79
N SER A 207 -23.32 5.04 -11.47
CA SER A 207 -23.35 5.82 -12.72
C SER A 207 -22.82 7.24 -12.57
N TRP A 208 -23.05 7.86 -11.41
CA TRP A 208 -22.51 9.19 -11.11
C TRP A 208 -20.96 9.19 -11.07
N LEU A 209 -20.35 8.09 -10.58
CA LEU A 209 -18.89 7.99 -10.49
C LEU A 209 -18.26 7.87 -11.87
N THR A 210 -18.80 7.00 -12.72
CA THR A 210 -18.33 6.85 -14.10
C THR A 210 -18.53 8.15 -14.89
N ALA A 211 -19.67 8.81 -14.75
CA ALA A 211 -19.95 10.08 -15.42
C ALA A 211 -18.94 11.18 -15.03
N ILE A 212 -18.59 11.30 -13.75
CA ILE A 212 -17.60 12.30 -13.28
C ILE A 212 -16.19 11.97 -13.81
N LEU A 213 -15.78 10.69 -13.78
CA LEU A 213 -14.48 10.29 -14.29
C LEU A 213 -14.35 10.55 -15.79
N ASP A 214 -15.41 10.25 -16.56
CA ASP A 214 -15.48 10.49 -18.00
C ASP A 214 -15.49 11.99 -18.34
N GLU A 215 -16.30 12.80 -17.61
CA GLU A 215 -16.40 14.25 -17.78
C GLU A 215 -15.04 14.94 -17.62
N PHE A 216 -14.25 14.50 -16.63
CA PHE A 216 -12.93 15.09 -16.36
C PHE A 216 -11.78 14.40 -17.10
N GLY A 217 -12.08 13.40 -17.96
CA GLY A 217 -11.08 12.70 -18.76
C GLY A 217 -10.01 11.99 -17.93
N ILE A 218 -10.41 11.40 -16.78
CA ILE A 218 -9.48 10.80 -15.84
C ILE A 218 -9.21 9.36 -16.23
N GLU A 219 -7.99 9.07 -16.67
CA GLU A 219 -7.58 7.74 -17.10
C GLU A 219 -7.00 6.92 -15.95
N GLU A 220 -7.32 5.61 -15.96
CA GLU A 220 -6.79 4.68 -14.96
C GLU A 220 -5.29 4.48 -15.12
N ASP A 221 -4.56 4.51 -14.00
CA ASP A 221 -3.14 4.22 -13.91
C ASP A 221 -2.89 2.95 -13.08
N SER A 222 -1.87 2.21 -13.45
CA SER A 222 -1.40 1.04 -12.71
C SER A 222 -0.43 1.37 -11.56
N PHE A 223 -0.47 2.59 -11.02
CA PHE A 223 0.49 3.12 -10.06
C PHE A 223 0.65 2.22 -8.82
N SER A 224 1.86 1.74 -8.61
CA SER A 224 2.25 1.01 -7.41
C SER A 224 3.33 1.79 -6.65
N LYS A 225 2.97 2.37 -5.48
CA LYS A 225 3.93 3.13 -4.65
C LYS A 225 5.27 2.40 -4.46
N HIS A 226 5.24 1.11 -4.12
CA HIS A 226 6.45 0.31 -3.92
C HIS A 226 7.26 0.11 -5.22
N ALA A 227 6.59 -0.20 -6.33
CA ALA A 227 7.30 -0.38 -7.61
C ALA A 227 7.90 0.94 -8.11
N GLN A 228 7.16 2.04 -8.05
CA GLN A 228 7.66 3.35 -8.44
C GLN A 228 8.83 3.81 -7.55
N SER A 229 8.73 3.60 -6.22
CA SER A 229 9.84 3.91 -5.30
C SER A 229 11.09 3.09 -5.61
N TYR A 230 10.93 1.81 -5.94
CA TYR A 230 12.05 0.96 -6.36
C TYR A 230 12.68 1.47 -7.65
N LEU A 231 11.89 1.71 -8.70
CA LEU A 231 12.39 2.19 -9.99
C LEU A 231 13.11 3.53 -9.84
N ALA A 232 12.53 4.49 -9.13
CA ALA A 232 13.15 5.77 -8.85
C ALA A 232 14.47 5.63 -8.07
N SER A 233 14.53 4.72 -7.11
CA SER A 233 15.75 4.45 -6.34
C SER A 233 16.91 3.89 -7.17
N GLN A 234 16.60 3.14 -8.26
CA GLN A 234 17.63 2.64 -9.18
C GLN A 234 18.23 3.78 -10.03
N GLN A 235 17.42 4.77 -10.38
CA GLN A 235 17.89 5.95 -11.13
C GLN A 235 18.87 6.80 -10.29
N ILE A 236 18.62 6.94 -8.98
CA ILE A 236 19.55 7.64 -8.07
C ILE A 236 20.91 6.93 -8.03
N LYS A 237 20.93 5.59 -7.98
CA LYS A 237 22.18 4.81 -7.96
C LYS A 237 22.99 4.94 -9.25
N THR A 238 22.32 5.07 -10.40
CA THR A 238 22.98 5.18 -11.72
C THR A 238 23.38 6.61 -12.05
N GLY A 239 22.68 7.64 -11.55
CA GLY A 239 22.98 9.06 -11.77
C GLY A 239 24.07 9.63 -10.86
N GLY A 240 24.45 8.94 -9.79
CA GLY A 240 25.52 9.36 -8.85
C GLY A 240 26.95 9.12 -9.32
N GLY A 241 27.18 8.65 -10.55
CA GLY A 241 28.50 8.33 -11.12
C GLY A 241 29.16 9.44 -11.96
N GLY A 242 28.73 10.68 -11.86
CA GLY A 242 29.28 11.76 -12.65
C GLY A 242 29.31 13.10 -11.94
N HIS A 243 30.29 13.31 -11.07
CA HIS A 243 30.98 14.60 -10.89
C HIS A 243 32.13 14.40 -9.91
N VAL A 244 33.31 14.22 -10.45
CA VAL A 244 34.59 14.58 -9.82
C VAL A 244 34.88 16.01 -10.22
#